data_252721e3eac06b4b4f4ed177d534a534
#
_entry.id   252721e3eac06b4b4f4ed177d534a534
#
_cell.length_a   1.000
_cell.length_b   1.000
_cell.length_c   1.000
_cell.angle_alpha   90.00
_cell.angle_beta   90.00
_cell.angle_gamma   90.00
#
_symmetry.space_group_name_H-M   'P 1'
#
loop_
_entity.id
_entity.type
_entity.pdbx_description
1 polymer ?
#
loop_
_entity_poly.entity_id
_entity_poly.type
_entity_poly.pdbx_seq_one_letter_code
_entity_poly.pdbx_strand_id
1 'polypeptide(L)'
;RAPALSKEEIISFAREWDPQRLHTDEAYATKIHGGLIASGFQTMLQAFKPVMHEMMPKIANIGGLGFDSLRWPLPMRPGEALAIELEVTSVTPSKSKPDRGVLVYTLRASNPARQVVFVADPPVMIRRRPSEEK
;
A
#
# COMPACT_ATOMS: atom_id res chain seq x y z
N ARG A 1 -4.72 -2.22 -10.15
CA ARG A 1 -3.68 -3.22 -10.40
C ARG A 1 -2.31 -2.56 -10.49
N ALA A 2 -1.33 -3.13 -9.83
CA ALA A 2 0.03 -2.61 -9.83
C ALA A 2 0.93 -3.51 -10.68
N PRO A 3 1.78 -2.94 -11.55
CA PRO A 3 2.66 -3.75 -12.39
C PRO A 3 3.72 -4.48 -11.56
N ALA A 4 4.25 -5.55 -12.15
CA ALA A 4 5.31 -6.33 -11.54
C ALA A 4 6.59 -5.51 -11.45
N LEU A 5 7.43 -5.87 -10.48
CA LEU A 5 8.77 -5.30 -10.33
C LEU A 5 9.78 -6.26 -10.93
N SER A 6 10.79 -5.72 -11.60
CA SER A 6 11.91 -6.51 -12.08
C SER A 6 12.90 -6.74 -10.93
N LYS A 7 13.80 -7.71 -11.11
CA LYS A 7 14.90 -7.93 -10.15
C LYS A 7 15.73 -6.67 -9.97
N GLU A 8 16.02 -5.98 -11.08
CA GLU A 8 16.81 -4.76 -11.06
C GLU A 8 16.14 -3.66 -10.25
N GLU A 9 14.82 -3.53 -10.40
CA GLU A 9 14.06 -2.55 -9.64
C GLU A 9 14.07 -2.85 -8.15
N ILE A 10 13.94 -4.12 -7.79
CA ILE A 10 13.96 -4.55 -6.38
C ILE A 10 15.33 -4.25 -5.76
N ILE A 11 16.39 -4.61 -6.47
CA ILE A 11 17.76 -4.42 -5.96
C ILE A 11 18.10 -2.94 -5.86
N SER A 12 17.75 -2.17 -6.90
CA SER A 12 18.04 -0.74 -6.94
C SER A 12 17.34 0.02 -5.81
N PHE A 13 16.06 -0.26 -5.59
CA PHE A 13 15.32 0.36 -4.50
C PHE A 13 15.95 0.02 -3.16
N ALA A 14 16.28 -1.26 -2.97
CA ALA A 14 16.79 -1.72 -1.68
C ALA A 14 18.17 -1.14 -1.39
N ARG A 15 19.01 -0.97 -2.40
CA ARG A 15 20.33 -0.38 -2.20
C ARG A 15 20.24 1.02 -1.62
N GLU A 16 19.21 1.73 -1.98
CA GLU A 16 19.01 3.10 -1.48
C GLU A 16 18.28 3.12 -0.13
N TRP A 17 17.23 2.30 0.02
CA TRP A 17 16.31 2.45 1.12
C TRP A 17 16.33 1.33 2.16
N ASP A 18 16.80 0.13 1.77
CA ASP A 18 16.69 -1.05 2.64
C ASP A 18 17.73 -2.09 2.20
N PRO A 19 19.02 -1.84 2.43
CA PRO A 19 20.09 -2.63 1.83
C PRO A 19 20.33 -3.98 2.51
N GLN A 20 19.27 -4.67 2.92
CA GLN A 20 19.39 -6.02 3.46
C GLN A 20 19.62 -7.00 2.32
N ARG A 21 20.41 -8.04 2.60
CA ARG A 21 20.80 -9.02 1.57
C ARG A 21 19.61 -9.79 0.99
N LEU A 22 18.51 -9.87 1.73
CA LEU A 22 17.28 -10.48 1.22
C LEU A 22 16.76 -9.77 -0.03
N HIS A 23 17.10 -8.50 -0.19
CA HIS A 23 16.61 -7.65 -1.27
C HIS A 23 17.71 -7.28 -2.27
N THR A 24 18.96 -7.55 -1.96
CA THR A 24 20.08 -7.11 -2.80
C THR A 24 20.96 -8.25 -3.31
N ASP A 25 20.90 -9.42 -2.68
CA ASP A 25 21.77 -10.56 -2.99
C ASP A 25 20.89 -11.77 -3.28
N GLU A 26 20.70 -12.05 -4.57
CA GLU A 26 19.79 -13.11 -4.99
C GLU A 26 20.24 -14.48 -4.50
N ALA A 27 21.53 -14.75 -4.50
CA ALA A 27 22.03 -16.04 -4.03
C ALA A 27 21.74 -16.26 -2.55
N TYR A 28 21.94 -15.22 -1.75
CA TYR A 28 21.62 -15.27 -0.33
C TYR A 28 20.12 -15.42 -0.11
N ALA A 29 19.32 -14.62 -0.79
CA ALA A 29 17.87 -14.66 -0.65
C ALA A 29 17.30 -16.01 -1.06
N THR A 30 17.89 -16.65 -2.05
CA THR A 30 17.44 -17.97 -2.49
C THR A 30 17.58 -19.01 -1.39
N LYS A 31 18.63 -18.92 -0.60
CA LYS A 31 18.85 -19.86 0.52
C LYS A 31 17.82 -19.67 1.63
N ILE A 32 17.36 -18.43 1.84
CA ILE A 32 16.47 -18.10 2.95
C ILE A 32 15.00 -18.16 2.53
N HIS A 33 14.67 -17.62 1.36
CA HIS A 33 13.30 -17.43 0.90
C HIS A 33 12.99 -18.09 -0.44
N GLY A 34 13.92 -18.85 -0.98
CA GLY A 34 13.73 -19.48 -2.28
C GLY A 34 13.85 -18.53 -3.45
N GLY A 35 14.30 -17.31 -3.23
CA GLY A 35 14.51 -16.31 -4.27
C GLY A 35 14.56 -14.91 -3.70
N LEU A 36 14.85 -13.95 -4.58
CA LEU A 36 14.89 -12.55 -4.22
C LEU A 36 13.48 -12.08 -3.82
N ILE A 37 13.41 -11.26 -2.79
CA ILE A 37 12.14 -10.66 -2.35
C ILE A 37 12.28 -9.15 -2.28
N ALA A 38 11.19 -8.44 -2.56
CA ALA A 38 11.16 -6.99 -2.49
C ALA A 38 11.15 -6.52 -1.04
N SER A 39 11.75 -5.35 -0.79
CA SER A 39 11.62 -4.69 0.50
C SER A 39 10.14 -4.44 0.79
N GLY A 40 9.75 -4.60 2.06
CA GLY A 40 8.38 -4.29 2.46
C GLY A 40 8.00 -2.86 2.14
N PHE A 41 8.94 -1.92 2.24
CA PHE A 41 8.69 -0.53 1.85
C PHE A 41 8.35 -0.40 0.38
N GLN A 42 9.05 -1.14 -0.47
CA GLN A 42 8.77 -1.12 -1.90
C GLN A 42 7.42 -1.77 -2.22
N THR A 43 7.13 -2.89 -1.56
CA THR A 43 5.83 -3.56 -1.71
C THR A 43 4.70 -2.60 -1.34
N MET A 44 4.85 -1.87 -0.24
CA MET A 44 3.87 -0.90 0.21
C MET A 44 3.67 0.19 -0.84
N LEU A 45 4.76 0.77 -1.33
CA LEU A 45 4.67 1.82 -2.35
C LEU A 45 4.04 1.30 -3.63
N GLN A 46 4.38 0.09 -4.03
CA GLN A 46 3.82 -0.52 -5.22
C GLN A 46 2.32 -0.78 -5.05
N ALA A 47 1.90 -1.22 -3.87
CA ALA A 47 0.49 -1.46 -3.58
C ALA A 47 -0.33 -0.17 -3.57
N PHE A 48 0.23 0.90 -3.01
CA PHE A 48 -0.46 2.18 -2.95
C PHE A 48 -0.43 2.97 -4.26
N LYS A 49 0.45 2.61 -5.18
CA LYS A 49 0.61 3.39 -6.41
C LYS A 49 -0.71 3.60 -7.18
N PRO A 50 -1.51 2.55 -7.47
CA PRO A 50 -2.80 2.78 -8.15
C PRO A 50 -3.75 3.63 -7.31
N VAL A 51 -3.72 3.48 -5.99
CA VAL A 51 -4.58 4.26 -5.10
C VAL A 51 -4.24 5.74 -5.18
N MET A 52 -2.95 6.06 -5.15
CA MET A 52 -2.50 7.44 -5.20
C MET A 52 -2.77 8.09 -6.56
N HIS A 53 -2.66 7.32 -7.63
CA HIS A 53 -2.86 7.87 -8.98
C HIS A 53 -4.31 7.89 -9.43
N GLU A 54 -5.12 6.94 -8.99
CA GLU A 54 -6.47 6.76 -9.54
C GLU A 54 -7.58 7.11 -8.57
N MET A 55 -7.40 6.88 -7.28
CA MET A 55 -8.46 7.10 -6.30
C MET A 55 -8.29 8.42 -5.54
N MET A 56 -7.09 8.70 -5.06
CA MET A 56 -6.88 9.91 -4.25
C MET A 56 -7.25 11.21 -4.96
N PRO A 57 -6.99 11.36 -6.26
CA PRO A 57 -7.42 12.60 -6.94
C PRO A 57 -8.94 12.75 -7.01
N LYS A 58 -9.69 11.68 -6.83
CA LYS A 58 -11.16 11.70 -6.96
C LYS A 58 -11.88 11.89 -5.63
N ILE A 59 -11.18 11.87 -4.52
CA ILE A 59 -11.80 12.07 -3.22
C ILE A 59 -11.35 13.42 -2.65
N ALA A 60 -12.15 13.93 -1.75
CA ALA A 60 -11.89 15.24 -1.12
C ALA A 60 -10.88 15.08 0.02
N ASN A 61 -9.71 14.56 -0.30
CA ASN A 61 -8.68 14.27 0.67
C ASN A 61 -8.07 15.54 1.24
N ILE A 62 -7.95 15.60 2.56
CA ILE A 62 -7.28 16.70 3.25
C ILE A 62 -5.90 16.27 3.74
N GLY A 63 -5.74 15.02 4.09
CA GLY A 63 -4.45 14.52 4.55
C GLY A 63 -4.54 13.12 5.10
N GLY A 64 -3.44 12.40 5.06
CA GLY A 64 -3.33 11.09 5.67
C GLY A 64 -3.01 11.22 7.14
N LEU A 65 -3.49 10.28 7.94
CA LEU A 65 -3.31 10.29 9.39
C LEU A 65 -2.42 9.13 9.88
N GLY A 66 -1.85 8.36 8.96
CA GLY A 66 -0.99 7.23 9.34
C GLY A 66 -1.62 5.91 8.96
N PHE A 67 -1.30 4.88 9.71
CA PHE A 67 -1.81 3.54 9.47
C PHE A 67 -2.24 2.93 10.80
N ASP A 68 -3.48 2.45 10.86
CA ASP A 68 -3.95 1.74 12.05
C ASP A 68 -3.32 0.35 12.10
N SER A 69 -3.10 -0.25 10.94
CA SER A 69 -2.38 -1.51 10.86
C SER A 69 -1.65 -1.60 9.52
N LEU A 70 -0.56 -2.36 9.51
CA LEU A 70 0.32 -2.48 8.36
C LEU A 70 1.02 -3.83 8.45
N ARG A 71 0.79 -4.72 7.48
CA ARG A 71 1.35 -6.07 7.53
C ARG A 71 1.78 -6.56 6.17
N TRP A 72 2.81 -7.41 6.19
CA TRP A 72 3.30 -8.12 5.01
C TRP A 72 3.19 -9.62 5.26
N PRO A 73 2.00 -10.24 5.00
CA PRO A 73 1.84 -11.67 5.26
C PRO A 73 2.78 -12.56 4.46
N LEU A 74 3.12 -12.14 3.23
CA LEU A 74 4.03 -12.88 2.37
C LEU A 74 4.91 -11.90 1.61
N PRO A 75 6.11 -12.32 1.19
CA PRO A 75 6.98 -11.44 0.40
C PRO A 75 6.47 -11.27 -1.03
N MET A 76 6.74 -10.10 -1.61
CA MET A 76 6.51 -9.85 -3.02
C MET A 76 7.77 -10.24 -3.79
N ARG A 77 7.60 -11.00 -4.87
CA ARG A 77 8.70 -11.50 -5.66
C ARG A 77 8.78 -10.81 -7.00
N PRO A 78 9.95 -10.86 -7.67
CA PRO A 78 10.08 -10.29 -9.01
C PRO A 78 9.05 -10.93 -9.95
N GLY A 79 8.51 -10.13 -10.86
CA GLY A 79 7.59 -10.62 -11.86
C GLY A 79 6.16 -10.80 -11.41
N GLU A 80 5.84 -10.48 -10.17
CA GLU A 80 4.49 -10.63 -9.64
C GLU A 80 3.75 -9.30 -9.69
N ALA A 81 2.78 -9.17 -10.61
CA ALA A 81 1.87 -8.04 -10.62
C ALA A 81 0.91 -8.17 -9.43
N LEU A 82 0.53 -7.04 -8.85
CA LEU A 82 -0.34 -7.05 -7.68
C LEU A 82 -1.78 -6.69 -8.08
N ALA A 83 -2.73 -7.45 -7.58
CA ALA A 83 -4.14 -7.10 -7.63
C ALA A 83 -4.47 -6.32 -6.37
N ILE A 84 -5.04 -5.14 -6.53
CA ILE A 84 -5.31 -4.22 -5.43
C ILE A 84 -6.79 -4.19 -5.15
N GLU A 85 -7.15 -4.36 -3.88
CA GLU A 85 -8.54 -4.33 -3.45
C GLU A 85 -8.67 -3.30 -2.33
N LEU A 86 -9.70 -2.47 -2.43
CA LEU A 86 -10.00 -1.45 -1.43
C LEU A 86 -11.39 -1.68 -0.86
N GLU A 87 -11.48 -1.54 0.45
CA GLU A 87 -12.76 -1.65 1.14
C GLU A 87 -12.86 -0.54 2.17
N VAL A 88 -13.85 0.33 2.04
CA VAL A 88 -14.10 1.35 3.05
C VAL A 88 -14.70 0.68 4.28
N THR A 89 -14.03 0.79 5.41
CA THR A 89 -14.44 0.11 6.63
C THR A 89 -15.07 1.04 7.65
N SER A 90 -14.82 2.35 7.53
CA SER A 90 -15.31 3.30 8.53
C SER A 90 -15.34 4.70 7.95
N VAL A 91 -16.39 5.43 8.24
CA VAL A 91 -16.49 6.87 7.94
C VAL A 91 -17.04 7.54 9.17
N THR A 92 -16.24 8.40 9.79
CA THR A 92 -16.60 9.03 11.04
C THR A 92 -16.48 10.54 10.91
N PRO A 93 -17.57 11.30 11.09
CA PRO A 93 -17.47 12.76 11.10
C PRO A 93 -16.60 13.26 12.24
N SER A 94 -15.84 14.32 11.99
CA SER A 94 -15.05 14.94 13.04
C SER A 94 -15.96 15.62 14.06
N LYS A 95 -15.62 15.46 15.34
CA LYS A 95 -16.39 16.10 16.41
C LYS A 95 -16.02 17.56 16.57
N SER A 96 -14.79 17.93 16.24
CA SER A 96 -14.28 19.28 16.44
C SER A 96 -14.33 20.14 15.19
N LYS A 97 -14.38 19.54 14.01
CA LYS A 97 -14.33 20.24 12.73
C LYS A 97 -15.50 19.80 11.86
N PRO A 98 -16.57 20.61 11.76
CA PRO A 98 -17.78 20.15 11.08
C PRO A 98 -17.65 19.97 9.56
N ASP A 99 -16.59 20.49 8.97
CA ASP A 99 -16.38 20.42 7.52
C ASP A 99 -15.66 19.16 7.06
N ARG A 100 -15.31 18.25 7.99
CA ARG A 100 -14.48 17.10 7.66
C ARG A 100 -14.83 15.86 8.48
N GLY A 101 -14.24 14.77 8.10
CA GLY A 101 -14.34 13.52 8.81
C GLY A 101 -13.16 12.63 8.50
N VAL A 102 -13.17 11.45 9.08
CA VAL A 102 -12.11 10.46 8.88
C VAL A 102 -12.70 9.25 8.18
N LEU A 103 -12.08 8.88 7.08
CA LEU A 103 -12.42 7.68 6.32
C LEU A 103 -11.29 6.68 6.52
N VAL A 104 -11.64 5.46 6.91
CA VAL A 104 -10.67 4.37 6.97
C VAL A 104 -11.03 3.36 5.90
N TYR A 105 -10.04 2.95 5.14
CA TYR A 105 -10.23 1.87 4.19
C TYR A 105 -9.18 0.80 4.45
N THR A 106 -9.45 -0.41 3.97
CA THR A 106 -8.48 -1.50 3.98
C THR A 106 -7.98 -1.68 2.56
N LEU A 107 -6.67 -1.68 2.40
CA LEU A 107 -6.02 -1.99 1.14
C LEU A 107 -5.41 -3.38 1.26
N ARG A 108 -5.76 -4.26 0.33
CA ARG A 108 -5.15 -5.59 0.21
C ARG A 108 -4.51 -5.71 -1.15
N ALA A 109 -3.26 -6.13 -1.15
CA ALA A 109 -2.53 -6.41 -2.38
C ALA A 109 -2.23 -7.89 -2.44
N SER A 110 -2.59 -8.53 -3.55
CA SER A 110 -2.44 -9.97 -3.73
C SER A 110 -1.56 -10.27 -4.93
N ASN A 111 -0.77 -11.34 -4.84
CA ASN A 111 0.06 -11.81 -5.93
C ASN A 111 -0.79 -12.60 -6.96
N PRO A 112 -0.20 -13.04 -8.07
CA PRO A 112 -0.97 -13.79 -9.08
C PRO A 112 -1.56 -15.10 -8.56
N ALA A 113 -1.02 -15.67 -7.50
CA ALA A 113 -1.57 -16.86 -6.86
C ALA A 113 -2.71 -16.53 -5.89
N ARG A 114 -3.16 -15.27 -5.85
CA ARG A 114 -4.24 -14.79 -4.98
C ARG A 114 -3.91 -14.85 -3.51
N GLN A 115 -2.62 -14.75 -3.18
CA GLN A 115 -2.18 -14.69 -1.80
C GLN A 115 -1.88 -13.25 -1.43
N VAL A 116 -2.32 -12.83 -0.25
CA VAL A 116 -2.12 -11.46 0.20
C VAL A 116 -0.66 -11.25 0.58
N VAL A 117 -0.03 -10.25 -0.02
CA VAL A 117 1.35 -9.88 0.26
C VAL A 117 1.45 -8.59 1.07
N PHE A 118 0.39 -7.79 1.11
CA PHE A 118 0.38 -6.55 1.85
C PHE A 118 -1.03 -6.17 2.22
N VAL A 119 -1.20 -5.71 3.46
CA VAL A 119 -2.49 -5.23 3.95
C VAL A 119 -2.25 -4.00 4.84
N ALA A 120 -3.07 -2.98 4.66
CA ALA A 120 -2.97 -1.76 5.46
C ALA A 120 -4.34 -1.14 5.68
N ASP A 121 -4.50 -0.47 6.80
CA ASP A 121 -5.73 0.27 7.13
C ASP A 121 -5.38 1.72 7.41
N PRO A 122 -5.23 2.56 6.37
CA PRO A 122 -4.88 3.95 6.58
C PRO A 122 -6.12 4.82 6.84
N PRO A 123 -6.17 5.53 7.96
CA PRO A 123 -7.18 6.57 8.14
C PRO A 123 -6.79 7.82 7.35
N VAL A 124 -7.77 8.41 6.68
CA VAL A 124 -7.57 9.57 5.84
C VAL A 124 -8.58 10.63 6.24
N MET A 125 -8.11 11.85 6.41
CA MET A 125 -9.00 12.97 6.67
C MET A 125 -9.58 13.46 5.34
N ILE A 126 -10.89 13.51 5.26
CA ILE A 126 -11.56 13.95 4.04
C ILE A 126 -12.52 15.09 4.36
N ARG A 127 -12.79 15.91 3.33
CA ARG A 127 -13.77 16.97 3.45
C ARG A 127 -15.16 16.37 3.38
N ARG A 128 -16.05 16.84 4.24
CA ARG A 128 -17.44 16.42 4.21
C ARG A 128 -18.12 17.04 2.99
N ARG A 129 -19.11 16.33 2.46
CA ARG A 129 -19.97 16.91 1.44
C ARG A 129 -20.62 18.15 2.02
N PRO A 130 -20.64 19.27 1.27
CA PRO A 130 -21.31 20.45 1.78
C PRO A 130 -22.76 20.14 2.12
N SER A 131 -23.20 20.68 3.25
CA SER A 131 -24.57 20.53 3.65
C SER A 131 -25.45 21.17 2.59
N GLU A 132 -26.48 20.45 2.16
CA GLU A 132 -27.46 21.04 1.25
C GLU A 132 -28.33 21.96 2.07
N GLU A 133 -28.06 23.22 1.98
CA GLU A 133 -28.83 24.20 2.74
C GLU A 133 -30.25 24.23 2.27
N LYS A 134 -31.12 24.24 3.23
CA LYS A 134 -32.53 24.18 2.93
C LYS A 134 -33.19 25.46 3.33
#